data_8b098b20000b43885b135f41b700b26b
#
_entry.id   8b098b20000b43885b135f41b700b26b
#
_cell.length_a   1.000
_cell.length_b   1.000
_cell.length_c   1.000
_cell.angle_alpha   90.00
_cell.angle_beta   90.00
_cell.angle_gamma   90.00
#
_symmetry.space_group_name_H-M   'P 1'
#
loop_
_entity.id
_entity.type
_entity.pdbx_description
1 polymer ?
#
loop_
_entity_poly.entity_id
_entity_poly.type
_entity_poly.pdbx_seq_one_letter_code
_entity_poly.pdbx_strand_id
1 'polypeptide(L)'
;MSKIEPVTEKEEEYVSEWDRRRYVPKAGEPELPPQLSEFSNKTTDEVIEELNRLPFFMTKLDETDGDGGENVNLEALKSLAYEGDPDEIASNFKNQGNNCYKFKKYKDAIIFYTKGLEVNCDVDAINSALYLNRAACNLELKNYRRCIEDCKKVLMLDEKNIKACFRSGKAFFAIEKYDEAIKVLEYGLNIEPENKDLQKLLQQVQKRQETLAQIKAKKAQEEEQERLKNIVLENSIKLRHIEIVKSSSPPEVLKTAKIRLEDPKDYQSQLIFPAMILYPTTDEFDFIAEISELTTPLELLEMVLNRPREWFDDPKHKDFNVKKLECFMKTESGGLIKVGKKIEVNNALMNEKPKAPLFDNALRLYVVPKLDVAKWTSEWNKETALAARK
;
A
#
# COMPACT_ATOMS: atom_id res chain seq x y z
N MET A 1 -24.21 59.01 32.97
CA MET A 1 -24.25 58.73 31.54
C MET A 1 -23.25 59.64 30.86
N SER A 2 -22.00 59.23 30.74
CA SER A 2 -20.94 59.95 30.05
C SER A 2 -20.90 59.49 28.59
N LYS A 3 -21.12 60.41 27.68
CA LYS A 3 -20.99 60.21 26.24
C LYS A 3 -19.50 60.05 25.89
N ILE A 4 -19.13 58.92 25.31
CA ILE A 4 -17.81 58.71 24.70
C ILE A 4 -17.95 59.20 23.25
N GLU A 5 -17.25 60.27 22.91
CA GLU A 5 -17.10 60.72 21.53
C GLU A 5 -16.05 59.85 20.82
N PRO A 6 -16.28 59.43 19.56
CA PRO A 6 -15.26 58.69 18.82
C PRO A 6 -14.13 59.61 18.39
N VAL A 7 -12.90 59.26 18.78
CA VAL A 7 -11.69 59.86 18.26
C VAL A 7 -11.51 59.37 16.84
N THR A 8 -11.70 60.23 15.87
CA THR A 8 -11.30 60.00 14.48
C THR A 8 -9.79 60.14 14.40
N GLU A 9 -9.07 59.03 14.46
CA GLU A 9 -7.68 59.01 14.04
C GLU A 9 -7.65 59.35 12.54
N LYS A 10 -7.03 60.46 12.19
CA LYS A 10 -6.63 60.74 10.82
C LYS A 10 -5.51 59.75 10.51
N GLU A 11 -5.77 58.77 9.63
CA GLU A 11 -4.72 57.98 8.98
C GLU A 11 -3.78 58.98 8.31
N GLU A 12 -2.61 59.24 8.91
CA GLU A 12 -1.52 59.91 8.21
C GLU A 12 -1.06 58.99 7.09
N GLU A 13 -1.34 59.35 5.85
CA GLU A 13 -0.86 58.64 4.66
C GLU A 13 0.67 58.53 4.76
N TYR A 14 1.18 57.29 4.90
CA TYR A 14 2.61 57.00 4.96
C TYR A 14 3.25 57.36 3.62
N VAL A 15 3.81 58.54 3.50
CA VAL A 15 4.58 58.96 2.33
C VAL A 15 6.01 58.44 2.50
N SER A 16 6.45 57.57 1.61
CA SER A 16 7.78 56.93 1.66
C SER A 16 8.89 58.01 1.60
N GLU A 17 10.05 57.73 2.20
CA GLU A 17 11.20 58.66 2.21
C GLU A 17 11.72 58.95 0.79
N TRP A 18 11.50 58.05 -0.14
CA TRP A 18 11.80 58.17 -1.57
C TRP A 18 10.85 59.16 -2.28
N ASP A 19 9.58 59.17 -1.96
CA ASP A 19 8.59 60.10 -2.54
C ASP A 19 8.86 61.54 -2.13
N ARG A 20 9.48 61.74 -0.96
CA ARG A 20 9.90 63.08 -0.48
C ARG A 20 11.14 63.62 -1.19
N ARG A 21 11.95 62.79 -1.87
CA ARG A 21 13.21 63.13 -2.52
C ARG A 21 13.14 63.20 -4.04
N ARG A 22 11.98 63.08 -4.60
CA ARG A 22 11.84 63.12 -6.07
C ARG A 22 12.31 64.42 -6.64
N TYR A 23 13.06 64.35 -7.75
CA TYR A 23 13.48 65.49 -8.50
C TYR A 23 12.27 66.16 -9.18
N VAL A 24 11.98 67.38 -8.83
CA VAL A 24 11.02 68.26 -9.49
C VAL A 24 11.80 69.37 -10.12
N PRO A 25 11.83 69.49 -11.47
CA PRO A 25 12.59 70.54 -12.13
C PRO A 25 12.07 71.90 -11.74
N LYS A 26 13.01 72.78 -11.38
CA LYS A 26 12.70 74.23 -11.06
C LYS A 26 12.70 75.01 -12.35
N ALA A 27 12.09 76.18 -12.31
CA ALA A 27 12.03 77.11 -13.45
C ALA A 27 13.44 77.44 -13.97
N GLY A 28 13.79 76.95 -15.20
CA GLY A 28 15.11 77.10 -15.81
C GLY A 28 16.02 75.87 -15.77
N GLU A 29 15.59 74.74 -15.13
CA GLU A 29 16.26 73.46 -15.19
C GLU A 29 15.74 72.58 -16.35
N PRO A 30 16.56 71.68 -16.90
CA PRO A 30 16.10 70.83 -17.99
C PRO A 30 14.93 69.92 -17.53
N GLU A 31 13.93 69.85 -18.38
CA GLU A 31 12.77 68.97 -18.17
C GLU A 31 13.22 67.48 -18.11
N LEU A 32 12.50 66.69 -17.34
CA LEU A 32 12.72 65.24 -17.32
C LEU A 32 12.50 64.64 -18.70
N PRO A 33 13.29 63.63 -19.10
CA PRO A 33 12.99 62.88 -20.34
C PRO A 33 11.53 62.41 -20.36
N PRO A 34 10.86 62.34 -21.51
CA PRO A 34 9.44 62.03 -21.59
C PRO A 34 9.07 60.72 -20.85
N GLN A 35 9.95 59.73 -20.88
CA GLN A 35 9.76 58.46 -20.22
C GLN A 35 9.79 58.53 -18.69
N LEU A 36 10.49 59.53 -18.12
CA LEU A 36 10.54 59.75 -16.68
C LEU A 36 9.49 60.77 -16.21
N SER A 37 9.02 61.64 -17.13
CA SER A 37 7.96 62.60 -16.82
C SER A 37 6.61 61.95 -16.56
N GLU A 38 6.36 60.78 -17.18
CA GLU A 38 5.14 59.98 -16.95
C GLU A 38 5.05 59.42 -15.53
N PHE A 39 6.18 59.26 -14.86
CA PHE A 39 6.26 58.75 -13.49
C PHE A 39 6.37 59.85 -12.45
N SER A 40 6.49 61.11 -12.87
CA SER A 40 6.76 62.24 -11.95
C SER A 40 5.67 62.50 -10.92
N ASN A 41 4.43 62.18 -11.28
CA ASN A 41 3.23 62.41 -10.44
C ASN A 41 2.68 61.14 -9.78
N LYS A 42 3.36 60.00 -9.90
CA LYS A 42 2.91 58.68 -9.39
C LYS A 42 3.67 58.34 -8.12
N THR A 43 3.03 57.66 -7.22
CA THR A 43 3.66 57.09 -6.03
C THR A 43 4.64 55.99 -6.37
N THR A 44 5.53 55.59 -5.48
CA THR A 44 6.50 54.53 -5.73
C THR A 44 5.81 53.20 -6.02
N ASP A 45 4.70 52.92 -5.34
CA ASP A 45 3.92 51.70 -5.52
C ASP A 45 3.22 51.68 -6.87
N GLU A 46 2.64 52.80 -7.31
CA GLU A 46 2.04 52.93 -8.64
C GLU A 46 3.08 52.79 -9.77
N VAL A 47 4.31 53.30 -9.58
CA VAL A 47 5.41 53.16 -10.52
C VAL A 47 5.84 51.66 -10.59
N ILE A 48 5.93 50.98 -9.44
CA ILE A 48 6.25 49.55 -9.38
C ILE A 48 5.15 48.70 -10.07
N GLU A 49 3.88 49.05 -9.85
CA GLU A 49 2.74 48.41 -10.47
C GLU A 49 2.78 48.56 -12.00
N GLU A 50 3.08 49.74 -12.49
CA GLU A 50 3.17 50.04 -13.90
C GLU A 50 4.40 49.39 -14.57
N LEU A 51 5.54 49.38 -13.87
CA LEU A 51 6.73 48.66 -14.31
C LEU A 51 6.49 47.14 -14.34
N ASN A 52 5.74 46.58 -13.40
CA ASN A 52 5.39 45.18 -13.40
C ASN A 52 4.49 44.77 -14.58
N ARG A 53 3.85 45.70 -15.26
CA ARG A 53 3.11 45.44 -16.52
C ARG A 53 4.05 45.23 -17.72
N LEU A 54 5.30 45.67 -17.60
CA LEU A 54 6.29 45.48 -18.66
C LEU A 54 6.99 44.11 -18.49
N PRO A 55 7.07 43.27 -19.52
CA PRO A 55 7.59 41.91 -19.42
C PRO A 55 8.99 41.78 -18.83
N PHE A 56 9.85 42.79 -18.98
CA PHE A 56 11.21 42.79 -18.46
C PHE A 56 11.30 43.10 -16.94
N PHE A 57 10.27 43.71 -16.37
CA PHE A 57 10.26 44.12 -14.96
C PHE A 57 9.25 43.35 -14.14
N MET A 58 8.50 42.43 -14.75
CA MET A 58 7.52 41.58 -14.05
C MET A 58 8.17 40.79 -12.94
N THR A 59 7.73 40.98 -11.71
CA THR A 59 8.10 40.12 -10.57
C THR A 59 7.26 38.88 -10.49
N LYS A 60 6.05 38.88 -11.05
CA LYS A 60 5.15 37.75 -11.26
C LYS A 60 4.63 37.81 -12.69
N LEU A 61 4.51 36.64 -13.33
CA LEU A 61 3.92 36.54 -14.67
C LEU A 61 2.42 36.80 -14.51
N ASP A 62 1.98 37.99 -14.90
CA ASP A 62 0.57 38.37 -14.97
C ASP A 62 0.19 38.49 -16.44
N GLU A 63 -0.74 37.66 -16.88
CA GLU A 63 -1.23 37.65 -18.26
C GLU A 63 -2.30 38.72 -18.50
N THR A 64 -2.74 39.42 -17.46
CA THR A 64 -3.73 40.49 -17.54
C THR A 64 -3.07 41.86 -17.61
N ASP A 65 -3.78 42.82 -18.18
CA ASP A 65 -3.36 44.24 -18.22
C ASP A 65 -3.63 45.00 -16.90
N GLY A 66 -4.18 44.31 -15.89
CA GLY A 66 -4.60 44.88 -14.61
C GLY A 66 -6.06 45.36 -14.60
N ASP A 67 -6.66 45.60 -15.77
CA ASP A 67 -8.07 46.06 -15.93
C ASP A 67 -8.97 44.93 -16.50
N GLY A 68 -8.48 43.70 -16.56
CA GLY A 68 -9.21 42.51 -17.02
C GLY A 68 -9.06 42.22 -18.51
N GLY A 69 -8.16 42.93 -19.23
CA GLY A 69 -7.74 42.67 -20.58
C GLY A 69 -6.46 41.80 -20.65
N GLU A 70 -6.04 41.40 -21.85
CA GLU A 70 -4.77 40.70 -22.10
C GLU A 70 -3.60 41.69 -22.14
N ASN A 71 -2.47 41.32 -21.56
CA ASN A 71 -1.26 42.16 -21.60
C ASN A 71 -0.66 42.17 -23.00
N VAL A 72 -0.90 43.24 -23.74
CA VAL A 72 -0.47 43.41 -25.17
C VAL A 72 1.05 43.22 -25.33
N ASN A 73 1.85 43.71 -24.38
CA ASN A 73 3.31 43.59 -24.42
C ASN A 73 3.75 42.13 -24.23
N LEU A 74 3.07 41.40 -23.36
CA LEU A 74 3.33 39.98 -23.16
C LEU A 74 2.88 39.15 -24.36
N GLU A 75 1.76 39.47 -24.95
CA GLU A 75 1.25 38.87 -26.20
C GLU A 75 2.20 39.11 -27.36
N ALA A 76 2.71 40.34 -27.52
CA ALA A 76 3.73 40.64 -28.53
C ALA A 76 5.02 39.83 -28.29
N LEU A 77 5.45 39.69 -27.04
CA LEU A 77 6.63 38.88 -26.70
C LEU A 77 6.39 37.38 -26.93
N LYS A 78 5.19 36.90 -26.67
CA LYS A 78 4.79 35.52 -27.00
C LYS A 78 4.78 35.30 -28.50
N SER A 79 4.29 36.27 -29.30
CA SER A 79 4.24 36.17 -30.76
C SER A 79 5.65 36.10 -31.37
N LEU A 80 6.62 36.82 -30.85
CA LEU A 80 8.02 36.73 -31.28
C LEU A 80 8.62 35.30 -31.16
N ALA A 81 8.14 34.50 -30.21
CA ALA A 81 8.57 33.12 -30.04
C ALA A 81 8.10 32.20 -31.19
N TYR A 82 7.09 32.63 -31.94
CA TYR A 82 6.51 31.94 -33.10
C TYR A 82 6.81 32.66 -34.41
N GLU A 83 7.73 33.62 -34.43
CA GLU A 83 8.16 34.33 -35.62
C GLU A 83 9.24 33.52 -36.35
N GLY A 84 9.06 33.26 -37.64
CA GLY A 84 9.97 32.50 -38.49
C GLY A 84 9.31 31.27 -39.15
N ASP A 85 10.12 30.48 -39.81
CA ASP A 85 9.66 29.24 -40.45
C ASP A 85 9.35 28.16 -39.37
N PRO A 86 8.36 27.30 -39.59
CA PRO A 86 7.98 26.25 -38.63
C PRO A 86 9.15 25.40 -38.11
N ASP A 87 10.14 25.15 -38.95
CA ASP A 87 11.33 24.36 -38.64
C ASP A 87 12.26 25.10 -37.64
N GLU A 88 12.40 26.42 -37.83
CA GLU A 88 13.20 27.26 -36.93
C GLU A 88 12.52 27.40 -35.59
N ILE A 89 11.20 27.63 -35.56
CA ILE A 89 10.41 27.72 -34.35
C ILE A 89 10.50 26.43 -33.57
N ALA A 90 10.27 25.27 -34.20
CA ALA A 90 10.36 23.97 -33.58
C ALA A 90 11.78 23.68 -33.02
N SER A 91 12.82 24.10 -33.76
CA SER A 91 14.22 23.99 -33.32
C SER A 91 14.52 24.90 -32.13
N ASN A 92 13.98 26.11 -32.07
CA ASN A 92 14.13 27.02 -30.93
C ASN A 92 13.50 26.45 -29.70
N PHE A 93 12.26 25.92 -29.74
CA PHE A 93 11.63 25.24 -28.63
C PHE A 93 12.40 23.99 -28.19
N LYS A 94 12.95 23.20 -29.13
CA LYS A 94 13.83 22.08 -28.83
C LYS A 94 15.05 22.53 -28.01
N ASN A 95 15.69 23.64 -28.39
CA ASN A 95 16.87 24.17 -27.70
C ASN A 95 16.53 24.71 -26.31
N GLN A 96 15.38 25.38 -26.15
CA GLN A 96 14.89 25.83 -24.83
C GLN A 96 14.60 24.63 -23.92
N GLY A 97 13.92 23.60 -24.47
CA GLY A 97 13.66 22.35 -23.75
C GLY A 97 14.95 21.64 -23.33
N ASN A 98 15.97 21.61 -24.21
CA ASN A 98 17.29 21.05 -23.90
C ASN A 98 18.01 21.80 -22.77
N ASN A 99 17.88 23.12 -22.73
CA ASN A 99 18.44 23.92 -21.64
C ASN A 99 17.72 23.60 -20.33
N CYS A 100 16.39 23.54 -20.30
CA CYS A 100 15.64 23.12 -19.12
C CYS A 100 16.03 21.71 -18.67
N TYR A 101 16.24 20.77 -19.61
CA TYR A 101 16.68 19.41 -19.30
C TYR A 101 18.05 19.38 -18.64
N LYS A 102 19.03 20.17 -19.10
CA LYS A 102 20.36 20.29 -18.49
C LYS A 102 20.27 20.75 -17.03
N PHE A 103 19.34 21.64 -16.71
CA PHE A 103 19.08 22.10 -15.34
C PHE A 103 18.14 21.19 -14.57
N LYS A 104 17.81 19.99 -15.08
CA LYS A 104 16.88 19.03 -14.46
C LYS A 104 15.46 19.54 -14.25
N LYS A 105 15.07 20.62 -14.92
CA LYS A 105 13.70 21.16 -14.95
C LYS A 105 12.87 20.38 -15.97
N TYR A 106 12.62 19.10 -15.68
CA TYR A 106 11.98 18.19 -16.65
C TYR A 106 10.54 18.56 -17.01
N LYS A 107 9.78 19.15 -16.08
CA LYS A 107 8.41 19.62 -16.34
C LYS A 107 8.41 20.75 -17.35
N ASP A 108 9.27 21.74 -17.17
CA ASP A 108 9.39 22.88 -18.10
C ASP A 108 9.91 22.42 -19.45
N ALA A 109 10.87 21.50 -19.47
CA ALA A 109 11.36 20.91 -20.70
C ALA A 109 10.24 20.23 -21.51
N ILE A 110 9.33 19.50 -20.87
CA ILE A 110 8.18 18.86 -21.50
C ILE A 110 7.27 19.93 -22.16
N ILE A 111 7.05 21.07 -21.52
CA ILE A 111 6.24 22.16 -22.05
C ILE A 111 6.87 22.67 -23.34
N PHE A 112 8.18 22.98 -23.35
CA PHE A 112 8.87 23.47 -24.52
C PHE A 112 8.88 22.45 -25.66
N TYR A 113 9.15 21.16 -25.38
CA TYR A 113 9.08 20.13 -26.41
C TYR A 113 7.67 19.95 -26.97
N THR A 114 6.65 20.12 -26.13
CA THR A 114 5.25 20.03 -26.58
C THR A 114 4.90 21.21 -27.46
N LYS A 115 5.27 22.44 -27.11
CA LYS A 115 5.12 23.62 -27.96
C LYS A 115 5.82 23.44 -29.31
N GLY A 116 7.05 22.88 -29.33
CA GLY A 116 7.76 22.56 -30.52
C GLY A 116 7.04 21.56 -31.43
N LEU A 117 6.34 20.58 -30.85
CA LEU A 117 5.53 19.60 -31.62
C LEU A 117 4.21 20.21 -32.11
N GLU A 118 3.63 21.17 -31.41
CA GLU A 118 2.40 21.87 -31.77
C GLU A 118 2.58 22.80 -32.99
N VAL A 119 3.81 23.20 -33.31
CA VAL A 119 4.16 23.96 -34.48
C VAL A 119 3.88 23.17 -35.77
N ASN A 120 3.83 21.82 -35.70
CA ASN A 120 3.60 20.90 -36.80
C ASN A 120 4.59 21.11 -37.96
N CYS A 121 5.89 21.15 -37.64
CA CYS A 121 6.92 21.24 -38.67
C CYS A 121 6.95 19.95 -39.52
N ASP A 122 7.22 20.08 -40.85
CA ASP A 122 7.23 18.95 -41.79
C ASP A 122 8.54 18.12 -41.71
N VAL A 123 9.51 18.51 -40.88
CA VAL A 123 10.81 17.85 -40.81
C VAL A 123 10.77 16.74 -39.76
N ASP A 124 10.71 15.49 -40.23
CA ASP A 124 10.69 14.29 -39.36
C ASP A 124 11.86 14.20 -38.38
N ALA A 125 13.02 14.65 -38.75
CA ALA A 125 14.21 14.65 -37.89
C ALA A 125 14.04 15.56 -36.67
N ILE A 126 13.39 16.71 -36.81
CA ILE A 126 13.12 17.64 -35.70
C ILE A 126 12.03 17.06 -34.81
N ASN A 127 10.94 16.56 -35.39
CA ASN A 127 9.84 15.93 -34.66
C ASN A 127 10.31 14.69 -33.89
N SER A 128 11.09 13.82 -34.49
CA SER A 128 11.70 12.68 -33.87
C SER A 128 12.57 13.08 -32.65
N ALA A 129 13.39 14.13 -32.80
CA ALA A 129 14.22 14.64 -31.72
C ALA A 129 13.38 15.22 -30.56
N LEU A 130 12.30 15.96 -30.86
CA LEU A 130 11.37 16.51 -29.87
C LEU A 130 10.67 15.41 -29.08
N TYR A 131 10.08 14.41 -29.76
CA TYR A 131 9.48 13.24 -29.09
C TYR A 131 10.51 12.49 -28.26
N LEU A 132 11.70 12.26 -28.82
CA LEU A 132 12.76 11.53 -28.11
C LEU A 132 13.17 12.25 -26.82
N ASN A 133 13.37 13.57 -26.86
CA ASN A 133 13.76 14.35 -25.70
C ASN A 133 12.63 14.49 -24.67
N ARG A 134 11.38 14.60 -25.12
CA ARG A 134 10.21 14.55 -24.23
C ARG A 134 10.06 13.20 -23.56
N ALA A 135 10.32 12.09 -24.27
CA ALA A 135 10.38 10.75 -23.72
C ALA A 135 11.44 10.63 -22.61
N ALA A 136 12.62 11.27 -22.78
CA ALA A 136 13.63 11.30 -21.74
C ALA A 136 13.14 12.00 -20.48
N CYS A 137 12.50 13.15 -20.60
CA CYS A 137 11.92 13.86 -19.45
C CYS A 137 10.83 13.02 -18.76
N ASN A 138 9.95 12.39 -19.55
CA ASN A 138 8.91 11.52 -19.01
C ASN A 138 9.49 10.30 -18.29
N LEU A 139 10.62 9.76 -18.75
CA LEU A 139 11.32 8.66 -18.09
C LEU A 139 11.88 9.09 -16.73
N GLU A 140 12.54 10.26 -16.65
CA GLU A 140 13.07 10.80 -15.40
C GLU A 140 11.95 11.14 -14.39
N LEU A 141 10.82 11.63 -14.87
CA LEU A 141 9.62 11.89 -14.05
C LEU A 141 8.80 10.63 -13.73
N LYS A 142 9.26 9.44 -14.13
CA LYS A 142 8.55 8.15 -13.97
C LYS A 142 7.18 8.09 -14.68
N ASN A 143 6.95 8.94 -15.66
CA ASN A 143 5.76 8.93 -16.52
C ASN A 143 5.93 7.88 -17.64
N TYR A 144 6.09 6.62 -17.28
CA TYR A 144 6.49 5.55 -18.18
C TYR A 144 5.56 5.37 -19.38
N ARG A 145 4.24 5.48 -19.20
CA ARG A 145 3.28 5.36 -20.31
C ARG A 145 3.51 6.42 -21.38
N ARG A 146 3.65 7.70 -20.98
CA ARG A 146 3.94 8.80 -21.91
C ARG A 146 5.29 8.64 -22.59
N CYS A 147 6.28 8.15 -21.86
CA CYS A 147 7.60 7.82 -22.43
C CYS A 147 7.47 6.78 -23.55
N ILE A 148 6.70 5.71 -23.33
CA ILE A 148 6.47 4.66 -24.32
C ILE A 148 5.74 5.20 -25.56
N GLU A 149 4.71 6.02 -25.36
CA GLU A 149 3.96 6.66 -26.46
C GLU A 149 4.85 7.56 -27.30
N ASP A 150 5.67 8.39 -26.67
CA ASP A 150 6.64 9.24 -27.39
C ASP A 150 7.69 8.40 -28.13
N CYS A 151 8.24 7.35 -27.50
CA CYS A 151 9.18 6.44 -28.15
C CYS A 151 8.54 5.70 -29.36
N LYS A 152 7.26 5.33 -29.26
CA LYS A 152 6.53 4.74 -30.38
C LYS A 152 6.47 5.70 -31.55
N LYS A 153 6.18 6.99 -31.30
CA LYS A 153 6.16 8.02 -32.37
C LYS A 153 7.54 8.23 -32.99
N VAL A 154 8.61 8.19 -32.16
CA VAL A 154 9.99 8.24 -32.64
C VAL A 154 10.27 7.09 -33.59
N LEU A 155 9.92 5.85 -33.25
CA LEU A 155 10.18 4.66 -34.05
C LEU A 155 9.33 4.62 -35.36
N MET A 156 8.19 5.35 -35.39
CA MET A 156 7.42 5.55 -36.63
C MET A 156 8.10 6.51 -37.61
N LEU A 157 8.83 7.52 -37.07
CA LEU A 157 9.56 8.51 -37.86
C LEU A 157 10.99 8.04 -38.20
N ASP A 158 11.61 7.31 -37.30
CA ASP A 158 12.97 6.78 -37.39
C ASP A 158 13.03 5.38 -36.79
N GLU A 159 12.84 4.36 -37.62
CA GLU A 159 12.82 2.96 -37.21
C GLU A 159 14.14 2.50 -36.58
N LYS A 160 15.26 3.12 -36.90
CA LYS A 160 16.61 2.74 -36.45
C LYS A 160 17.03 3.47 -35.17
N ASN A 161 16.14 4.15 -34.47
CA ASN A 161 16.47 4.94 -33.30
C ASN A 161 16.73 4.08 -32.05
N ILE A 162 17.99 3.76 -31.81
CA ILE A 162 18.43 2.95 -30.66
C ILE A 162 18.05 3.59 -29.31
N LYS A 163 18.12 4.93 -29.22
CA LYS A 163 17.76 5.63 -27.98
C LYS A 163 16.31 5.48 -27.62
N ALA A 164 15.42 5.40 -28.63
CA ALA A 164 14.00 5.13 -28.41
C ALA A 164 13.78 3.70 -27.91
N CYS A 165 14.47 2.71 -28.48
CA CYS A 165 14.42 1.32 -28.02
C CYS A 165 14.91 1.19 -26.57
N PHE A 166 16.01 1.84 -26.21
CA PHE A 166 16.53 1.82 -24.84
C PHE A 166 15.57 2.47 -23.84
N ARG A 167 15.02 3.67 -24.16
CA ARG A 167 14.12 4.39 -23.26
C ARG A 167 12.79 3.66 -23.08
N SER A 168 12.21 3.14 -24.16
CA SER A 168 10.98 2.34 -24.06
C SER A 168 11.21 1.02 -23.35
N GLY A 169 12.33 0.32 -23.58
CA GLY A 169 12.72 -0.86 -22.84
C GLY A 169 12.84 -0.61 -21.34
N LYS A 170 13.50 0.49 -20.96
CA LYS A 170 13.63 0.92 -19.54
C LYS A 170 12.25 1.27 -18.94
N ALA A 171 11.37 1.92 -19.71
CA ALA A 171 10.01 2.25 -19.28
C ALA A 171 9.14 0.99 -19.12
N PHE A 172 9.19 0.03 -20.04
CA PHE A 172 8.49 -1.25 -19.95
C PHE A 172 8.98 -2.06 -18.75
N PHE A 173 10.29 -2.09 -18.53
CA PHE A 173 10.87 -2.74 -17.34
C PHE A 173 10.34 -2.14 -16.03
N ALA A 174 10.24 -0.82 -15.95
CA ALA A 174 9.75 -0.13 -14.76
C ALA A 174 8.27 -0.37 -14.45
N ILE A 175 7.45 -0.66 -15.47
CA ILE A 175 6.03 -1.02 -15.31
C ILE A 175 5.79 -2.54 -15.30
N GLU A 176 6.86 -3.32 -15.12
CA GLU A 176 6.83 -4.79 -15.02
C GLU A 176 6.30 -5.52 -16.26
N LYS A 177 6.33 -4.88 -17.42
CA LYS A 177 6.00 -5.48 -18.71
C LYS A 177 7.26 -6.06 -19.35
N TYR A 178 7.71 -7.19 -18.82
CA TYR A 178 9.01 -7.78 -19.19
C TYR A 178 9.01 -8.31 -20.63
N ASP A 179 7.92 -8.92 -21.09
CA ASP A 179 7.84 -9.47 -22.45
C ASP A 179 7.95 -8.38 -23.53
N GLU A 180 7.29 -7.24 -23.32
CA GLU A 180 7.36 -6.09 -24.20
C GLU A 180 8.73 -5.42 -24.13
N ALA A 181 9.33 -5.35 -22.93
CA ALA A 181 10.68 -4.83 -22.77
C ALA A 181 11.70 -5.67 -23.56
N ILE A 182 11.63 -6.99 -23.46
CA ILE A 182 12.52 -7.91 -24.20
C ILE A 182 12.38 -7.70 -25.69
N LYS A 183 11.16 -7.70 -26.24
CA LYS A 183 10.92 -7.51 -27.67
C LYS A 183 11.51 -6.21 -28.21
N VAL A 184 11.34 -5.11 -27.50
CA VAL A 184 11.87 -3.80 -27.92
C VAL A 184 13.39 -3.74 -27.81
N LEU A 185 13.96 -4.35 -26.77
CA LEU A 185 15.42 -4.40 -26.61
C LEU A 185 16.08 -5.32 -27.64
N GLU A 186 15.49 -6.47 -27.95
CA GLU A 186 15.94 -7.36 -29.03
C GLU A 186 15.84 -6.68 -30.40
N TYR A 187 14.76 -5.93 -30.66
CA TYR A 187 14.65 -5.11 -31.86
C TYR A 187 15.80 -4.10 -31.96
N GLY A 188 16.14 -3.40 -30.85
CA GLY A 188 17.28 -2.49 -30.81
C GLY A 188 18.63 -3.20 -31.04
N LEU A 189 18.81 -4.40 -30.52
CA LEU A 189 20.02 -5.22 -30.70
C LEU A 189 20.11 -5.81 -32.11
N ASN A 190 19.02 -6.02 -32.82
CA ASN A 190 19.05 -6.40 -34.23
C ASN A 190 19.58 -5.28 -35.10
N ILE A 191 19.40 -4.02 -34.70
CA ILE A 191 19.97 -2.84 -35.39
C ILE A 191 21.44 -2.65 -35.02
N GLU A 192 21.77 -2.74 -33.71
CA GLU A 192 23.11 -2.55 -33.17
C GLU A 192 23.47 -3.67 -32.18
N PRO A 193 24.00 -4.82 -32.67
CA PRO A 193 24.26 -5.98 -31.84
C PRO A 193 25.29 -5.76 -30.72
N GLU A 194 26.24 -4.84 -30.93
CA GLU A 194 27.31 -4.57 -29.98
C GLU A 194 26.97 -3.53 -28.90
N ASN A 195 25.73 -3.04 -28.87
CA ASN A 195 25.32 -2.03 -27.91
C ASN A 195 25.25 -2.60 -26.46
N LYS A 196 26.28 -2.27 -25.69
CA LYS A 196 26.45 -2.77 -24.32
C LYS A 196 25.33 -2.35 -23.37
N ASP A 197 24.73 -1.20 -23.59
CA ASP A 197 23.66 -0.69 -22.71
C ASP A 197 22.36 -1.46 -22.93
N LEU A 198 22.01 -1.75 -24.17
CA LEU A 198 20.88 -2.61 -24.51
C LEU A 198 21.08 -4.05 -24.01
N GLN A 199 22.30 -4.62 -24.21
CA GLN A 199 22.61 -5.96 -23.70
C GLN A 199 22.48 -6.05 -22.18
N LYS A 200 23.04 -5.09 -21.44
CA LYS A 200 22.93 -5.04 -19.98
C LYS A 200 21.47 -4.94 -19.51
N LEU A 201 20.70 -4.07 -20.15
CA LEU A 201 19.29 -3.89 -19.80
C LEU A 201 18.49 -5.16 -20.10
N LEU A 202 18.72 -5.81 -21.24
CA LEU A 202 18.08 -7.07 -21.61
C LEU A 202 18.37 -8.16 -20.56
N GLN A 203 19.64 -8.33 -20.16
CA GLN A 203 20.01 -9.29 -19.14
C GLN A 203 19.33 -9.00 -17.80
N GLN A 204 19.22 -7.72 -17.41
CA GLN A 204 18.51 -7.34 -16.19
C GLN A 204 17.03 -7.68 -16.24
N VAL A 205 16.38 -7.41 -17.38
CA VAL A 205 14.95 -7.73 -17.60
C VAL A 205 14.72 -9.24 -17.54
N GLN A 206 15.53 -10.04 -18.27
CA GLN A 206 15.43 -11.49 -18.28
C GLN A 206 15.64 -12.09 -16.89
N LYS A 207 16.71 -11.68 -16.20
CA LYS A 207 16.97 -12.15 -14.83
C LYS A 207 15.82 -11.83 -13.87
N ARG A 208 15.23 -10.66 -13.98
CA ARG A 208 14.10 -10.26 -13.14
C ARG A 208 12.86 -11.10 -13.45
N GLN A 209 12.57 -11.33 -14.72
CA GLN A 209 11.47 -12.16 -15.18
C GLN A 209 11.62 -13.60 -14.67
N GLU A 210 12.81 -14.20 -14.82
CA GLU A 210 13.12 -15.54 -14.31
C GLU A 210 12.95 -15.64 -12.79
N THR A 211 13.46 -14.66 -12.05
CA THR A 211 13.33 -14.60 -10.59
C THR A 211 11.85 -14.58 -10.18
N LEU A 212 11.04 -13.77 -10.84
CA LEU A 212 9.60 -13.70 -10.55
C LEU A 212 8.86 -14.97 -10.95
N ALA A 213 9.26 -15.62 -12.05
CA ALA A 213 8.71 -16.90 -12.47
C ALA A 213 9.02 -17.99 -11.43
N GLN A 214 10.26 -18.04 -10.92
CA GLN A 214 10.66 -18.97 -9.87
C GLN A 214 9.90 -18.73 -8.56
N ILE A 215 9.72 -17.47 -8.14
CA ILE A 215 8.94 -17.14 -6.94
C ILE A 215 7.49 -17.57 -7.10
N LYS A 216 6.87 -17.30 -8.26
CA LYS A 216 5.49 -17.71 -8.55
C LYS A 216 5.35 -19.24 -8.56
N ALA A 217 6.28 -19.94 -9.19
CA ALA A 217 6.28 -21.40 -9.24
C ALA A 217 6.43 -22.01 -7.84
N LYS A 218 7.36 -21.48 -7.02
CA LYS A 218 7.55 -21.93 -5.64
C LYS A 218 6.29 -21.71 -4.80
N LYS A 219 5.69 -20.52 -4.90
CA LYS A 219 4.46 -20.21 -4.17
C LYS A 219 3.30 -21.13 -4.59
N ALA A 220 3.14 -21.39 -5.89
CA ALA A 220 2.13 -22.31 -6.40
C ALA A 220 2.36 -23.76 -5.89
N GLN A 221 3.61 -24.19 -5.79
CA GLN A 221 3.95 -25.49 -5.22
C GLN A 221 3.63 -25.57 -3.71
N GLU A 222 3.95 -24.53 -2.97
CA GLU A 222 3.65 -24.43 -1.53
C GLU A 222 2.12 -24.45 -1.29
N GLU A 223 1.36 -23.69 -2.06
CA GLU A 223 -0.11 -23.65 -2.00
C GLU A 223 -0.73 -25.01 -2.34
N GLU A 224 -0.23 -25.70 -3.38
CA GLU A 224 -0.72 -27.04 -3.74
C GLU A 224 -0.36 -28.08 -2.67
N GLN A 225 0.85 -28.01 -2.11
CA GLN A 225 1.23 -28.88 -0.99
C GLN A 225 0.35 -28.67 0.24
N GLU A 226 0.04 -27.41 0.57
CA GLU A 226 -0.85 -27.09 1.69
C GLU A 226 -2.27 -27.57 1.41
N ARG A 227 -2.75 -27.41 0.19
CA ARG A 227 -4.05 -27.96 -0.24
C ARG A 227 -4.12 -29.47 -0.09
N LEU A 228 -3.10 -30.20 -0.53
CA LEU A 228 -3.05 -31.66 -0.38
C LEU A 228 -3.03 -32.07 1.10
N LYS A 229 -2.27 -31.40 1.95
CA LYS A 229 -2.28 -31.63 3.40
C LYS A 229 -3.67 -31.44 4.01
N ASN A 230 -4.36 -30.38 3.60
CA ASN A 230 -5.72 -30.11 4.09
C ASN A 230 -6.71 -31.19 3.64
N ILE A 231 -6.62 -31.69 2.41
CA ILE A 231 -7.45 -32.80 1.92
C ILE A 231 -7.19 -34.10 2.73
N VAL A 232 -5.92 -34.40 3.00
CA VAL A 232 -5.55 -35.58 3.82
C VAL A 232 -6.10 -35.43 5.23
N LEU A 233 -5.99 -34.23 5.84
CA LEU A 233 -6.53 -33.93 7.16
C LEU A 233 -8.06 -34.07 7.20
N GLU A 234 -8.78 -33.50 6.23
CA GLU A 234 -10.24 -33.57 6.16
C GLU A 234 -10.71 -35.04 6.03
N ASN A 235 -10.03 -35.82 5.19
CA ASN A 235 -10.34 -37.25 5.04
C ASN A 235 -10.07 -38.01 6.33
N SER A 236 -8.97 -37.70 7.03
CA SER A 236 -8.64 -38.30 8.31
C SER A 236 -9.71 -38.02 9.37
N ILE A 237 -10.19 -36.78 9.47
CA ILE A 237 -11.25 -36.37 10.38
C ILE A 237 -12.57 -37.09 10.06
N LYS A 238 -12.92 -37.19 8.76
CA LYS A 238 -14.14 -37.88 8.30
C LYS A 238 -14.09 -39.37 8.61
N LEU A 239 -12.95 -40.02 8.37
CA LEU A 239 -12.76 -41.48 8.65
C LEU A 239 -12.88 -41.80 10.15
N ARG A 240 -12.50 -40.87 11.00
CA ARG A 240 -12.63 -40.99 12.47
C ARG A 240 -14.02 -40.54 13.00
N HIS A 241 -14.93 -40.12 12.09
CA HIS A 241 -16.24 -39.61 12.45
C HIS A 241 -16.22 -38.44 13.47
N ILE A 242 -15.10 -37.72 13.51
CA ILE A 242 -14.95 -36.58 14.42
C ILE A 242 -15.70 -35.39 13.85
N GLU A 243 -16.56 -34.78 14.66
CA GLU A 243 -17.24 -33.53 14.31
C GLU A 243 -16.52 -32.32 14.89
N ILE A 244 -16.54 -31.25 14.11
CA ILE A 244 -15.98 -29.95 14.52
C ILE A 244 -17.13 -28.93 14.49
N VAL A 245 -17.41 -28.33 15.63
CA VAL A 245 -18.41 -27.29 15.80
C VAL A 245 -17.70 -25.95 15.99
N LYS A 246 -18.01 -24.98 15.15
CA LYS A 246 -17.50 -23.62 15.31
C LYS A 246 -18.48 -22.78 16.11
N SER A 247 -17.99 -22.06 17.11
CA SER A 247 -18.78 -21.09 17.87
C SER A 247 -18.75 -19.70 17.18
N SER A 248 -19.79 -18.92 17.38
CA SER A 248 -19.86 -17.55 16.84
C SER A 248 -18.82 -16.60 17.43
N SER A 249 -18.40 -16.88 18.68
CA SER A 249 -17.43 -16.08 19.41
C SER A 249 -16.42 -17.00 20.13
N PRO A 250 -15.43 -17.54 19.40
CA PRO A 250 -14.41 -18.42 20.01
C PRO A 250 -13.58 -17.62 21.01
N PRO A 251 -13.17 -18.23 22.13
CA PRO A 251 -12.21 -17.65 23.06
C PRO A 251 -10.94 -17.19 22.33
N GLU A 252 -10.34 -16.12 22.80
CA GLU A 252 -9.16 -15.52 22.12
C GLU A 252 -8.02 -16.52 21.94
N VAL A 253 -7.81 -17.37 22.92
CA VAL A 253 -6.80 -18.44 22.92
C VAL A 253 -7.04 -19.47 21.80
N LEU A 254 -8.30 -19.66 21.37
CA LEU A 254 -8.66 -20.63 20.33
C LEU A 254 -8.73 -20.04 18.92
N LYS A 255 -8.58 -18.73 18.74
CA LYS A 255 -8.59 -18.10 17.41
C LYS A 255 -7.49 -18.65 16.47
N THR A 256 -6.38 -19.07 17.04
CA THR A 256 -5.23 -19.64 16.32
C THR A 256 -5.18 -21.16 16.39
N ALA A 257 -6.16 -21.80 17.02
CA ALA A 257 -6.23 -23.24 17.19
C ALA A 257 -6.34 -23.96 15.85
N LYS A 258 -5.42 -24.87 15.58
CA LYS A 258 -5.38 -25.67 14.34
C LYS A 258 -5.32 -27.16 14.69
N ILE A 259 -6.08 -27.95 13.94
CA ILE A 259 -5.93 -29.40 13.95
C ILE A 259 -4.90 -29.75 12.88
N ARG A 260 -4.03 -30.68 13.18
CA ARG A 260 -3.05 -31.21 12.21
C ARG A 260 -2.85 -32.70 12.41
N LEU A 261 -2.34 -33.34 11.40
CA LEU A 261 -1.80 -34.71 11.50
C LEU A 261 -0.35 -34.62 11.99
N GLU A 262 0.09 -35.64 12.72
CA GLU A 262 1.49 -35.83 13.09
C GLU A 262 2.36 -35.95 11.85
N ASP A 263 1.99 -36.88 10.92
CA ASP A 263 2.50 -36.91 9.56
C ASP A 263 1.43 -36.35 8.58
N PRO A 264 1.64 -35.16 7.99
CA PRO A 264 0.69 -34.57 7.05
C PRO A 264 0.42 -35.38 5.76
N LYS A 265 1.20 -36.39 5.49
CA LYS A 265 1.05 -37.27 4.30
C LYS A 265 0.29 -38.54 4.61
N ASP A 266 0.21 -38.93 5.85
CA ASP A 266 -0.45 -40.18 6.28
C ASP A 266 -1.77 -39.83 7.01
N TYR A 267 -2.88 -40.19 6.36
CA TYR A 267 -4.23 -40.01 6.93
C TYR A 267 -4.49 -40.89 8.16
N GLN A 268 -3.67 -41.94 8.40
CA GLN A 268 -3.76 -42.81 9.57
C GLN A 268 -2.92 -42.29 10.74
N SER A 269 -2.04 -41.32 10.52
CA SER A 269 -1.23 -40.73 11.59
C SER A 269 -2.11 -40.05 12.63
N GLN A 270 -1.57 -39.84 13.82
CA GLN A 270 -2.32 -39.26 14.93
C GLN A 270 -2.78 -37.82 14.64
N LEU A 271 -4.01 -37.51 15.08
CA LEU A 271 -4.51 -36.17 15.08
C LEU A 271 -3.96 -35.42 16.29
N ILE A 272 -3.44 -34.22 16.03
CA ILE A 272 -2.93 -33.29 17.04
C ILE A 272 -3.81 -32.04 17.00
N PHE A 273 -4.33 -31.67 18.18
CA PHE A 273 -5.19 -30.51 18.36
C PHE A 273 -5.02 -29.91 19.76
N PRO A 274 -5.40 -28.66 19.99
CA PRO A 274 -5.33 -28.06 21.31
C PRO A 274 -6.43 -28.57 22.24
N ALA A 275 -6.18 -28.49 23.54
CA ALA A 275 -7.15 -28.80 24.59
C ALA A 275 -7.36 -27.61 25.53
N MET A 276 -8.62 -27.39 25.88
CA MET A 276 -9.03 -26.45 26.94
C MET A 276 -9.64 -27.25 28.06
N ILE A 277 -8.98 -27.20 29.22
CA ILE A 277 -9.43 -27.84 30.49
C ILE A 277 -10.17 -26.77 31.26
N LEU A 278 -11.46 -26.99 31.48
CA LEU A 278 -12.36 -26.03 32.11
C LEU A 278 -12.68 -26.52 33.56
N TYR A 279 -12.60 -25.60 34.51
CA TYR A 279 -12.91 -25.86 35.92
C TYR A 279 -14.17 -25.06 36.32
N PRO A 280 -15.38 -25.61 36.11
CA PRO A 280 -16.64 -24.87 36.30
C PRO A 280 -16.88 -24.44 37.78
N THR A 281 -16.25 -25.09 38.72
CA THR A 281 -16.38 -24.78 40.17
C THR A 281 -15.57 -23.57 40.60
N THR A 282 -14.53 -23.21 39.88
CA THR A 282 -13.62 -22.08 40.18
C THR A 282 -13.67 -20.99 39.10
N ASP A 283 -14.36 -21.23 37.98
CA ASP A 283 -14.42 -20.36 36.82
C ASP A 283 -13.03 -20.10 36.18
N GLU A 284 -12.16 -21.11 36.24
CA GLU A 284 -10.80 -21.08 35.70
C GLU A 284 -10.68 -22.06 34.53
N PHE A 285 -9.61 -21.93 33.76
CA PHE A 285 -9.27 -22.87 32.69
C PHE A 285 -7.76 -22.95 32.45
N ASP A 286 -7.35 -24.09 31.91
CA ASP A 286 -6.01 -24.31 31.37
C ASP A 286 -6.07 -24.55 29.89
N PHE A 287 -5.04 -24.11 29.18
CA PHE A 287 -4.91 -24.31 27.74
C PHE A 287 -3.63 -25.08 27.43
N ILE A 288 -3.78 -26.19 26.70
CA ILE A 288 -2.68 -26.98 26.19
C ILE A 288 -2.69 -26.85 24.66
N ALA A 289 -1.60 -26.32 24.11
CA ALA A 289 -1.53 -25.97 22.69
C ALA A 289 -1.61 -27.20 21.76
N GLU A 290 -1.03 -28.33 22.16
CA GLU A 290 -0.98 -29.53 21.36
C GLU A 290 -1.15 -30.77 22.24
N ILE A 291 -2.15 -31.57 21.91
CA ILE A 291 -2.34 -32.92 22.46
C ILE A 291 -2.56 -33.89 21.33
N SER A 292 -2.18 -35.16 21.53
CA SER A 292 -2.53 -36.27 20.63
C SER A 292 -3.95 -36.74 20.92
N GLU A 293 -4.65 -37.21 19.91
CA GLU A 293 -5.93 -37.90 20.04
C GLU A 293 -5.87 -39.14 20.95
N LEU A 294 -4.69 -39.77 21.09
CA LEU A 294 -4.43 -40.92 21.94
C LEU A 294 -4.18 -40.54 23.41
N THR A 295 -4.03 -39.25 23.73
CA THR A 295 -3.82 -38.79 25.09
C THR A 295 -5.04 -39.10 25.94
N THR A 296 -4.82 -39.54 27.19
CA THR A 296 -5.88 -39.84 28.14
C THR A 296 -6.20 -38.63 28.99
N PRO A 297 -7.46 -38.46 29.50
CA PRO A 297 -7.77 -37.41 30.47
C PRO A 297 -6.92 -37.48 31.75
N LEU A 298 -6.39 -38.65 32.09
CA LEU A 298 -5.47 -38.83 33.21
C LEU A 298 -4.17 -38.06 32.98
N GLU A 299 -3.56 -38.26 31.82
CA GLU A 299 -2.32 -37.59 31.40
C GLU A 299 -2.52 -36.06 31.35
N LEU A 300 -3.67 -35.62 30.77
CA LEU A 300 -4.01 -34.18 30.73
C LEU A 300 -4.10 -33.59 32.13
N LEU A 301 -4.75 -34.28 33.08
CA LEU A 301 -4.83 -33.86 34.49
C LEU A 301 -3.46 -33.82 35.15
N GLU A 302 -2.60 -34.79 34.90
CA GLU A 302 -1.23 -34.82 35.43
C GLU A 302 -0.40 -33.66 34.91
N MET A 303 -0.57 -33.29 33.63
CA MET A 303 0.10 -32.13 33.03
C MET A 303 -0.34 -30.81 33.68
N VAL A 304 -1.64 -30.58 33.83
CA VAL A 304 -2.17 -29.30 34.35
C VAL A 304 -2.10 -29.15 35.84
N LEU A 305 -2.13 -30.24 36.57
CA LEU A 305 -2.03 -30.26 38.04
C LEU A 305 -0.59 -30.34 38.55
N ASN A 306 0.39 -30.38 37.71
CA ASN A 306 1.80 -30.29 38.10
C ASN A 306 2.14 -28.84 38.48
N ARG A 307 1.59 -28.39 39.63
CA ARG A 307 1.66 -27.00 40.09
C ARG A 307 2.35 -26.92 41.45
N PRO A 308 2.85 -25.70 41.86
CA PRO A 308 3.40 -25.48 43.19
C PRO A 308 2.36 -25.77 44.27
N ARG A 309 2.82 -26.17 45.44
CA ARG A 309 1.95 -26.50 46.60
C ARG A 309 1.04 -25.33 47.02
N GLU A 310 1.52 -24.13 46.89
CA GLU A 310 0.80 -22.88 47.19
C GLU A 310 -0.52 -22.75 46.42
N TRP A 311 -0.60 -23.29 45.20
CA TRP A 311 -1.83 -23.28 44.41
C TRP A 311 -2.92 -24.17 45.06
N PHE A 312 -2.53 -25.30 45.70
CA PHE A 312 -3.45 -26.21 46.36
C PHE A 312 -3.84 -25.76 47.78
N ASP A 313 -3.17 -24.77 48.34
CA ASP A 313 -3.49 -24.19 49.65
C ASP A 313 -4.69 -23.23 49.57
N ASP A 314 -5.06 -22.76 48.35
CA ASP A 314 -6.29 -22.02 48.15
C ASP A 314 -7.52 -22.92 48.46
N PRO A 315 -8.47 -22.46 49.27
CA PRO A 315 -9.70 -23.20 49.58
C PRO A 315 -10.48 -23.66 48.34
N LYS A 316 -10.38 -22.93 47.23
CA LYS A 316 -11.01 -23.27 45.95
C LYS A 316 -10.41 -24.52 45.29
N HIS A 317 -9.14 -24.79 45.53
CA HIS A 317 -8.38 -25.87 44.89
C HIS A 317 -8.12 -27.07 45.82
N LYS A 318 -8.64 -27.07 47.02
CA LYS A 318 -8.41 -28.12 48.04
C LYS A 318 -8.75 -29.53 47.58
N ASP A 319 -9.76 -29.67 46.72
CA ASP A 319 -10.22 -30.97 46.19
C ASP A 319 -9.69 -31.27 44.79
N PHE A 320 -8.77 -30.45 44.26
CA PHE A 320 -8.13 -30.65 42.96
C PHE A 320 -7.01 -31.71 43.04
N ASN A 321 -7.40 -32.92 43.26
CA ASN A 321 -6.52 -34.09 43.19
C ASN A 321 -7.00 -35.00 42.08
N VAL A 322 -6.06 -35.53 41.27
CA VAL A 322 -6.35 -36.41 40.15
C VAL A 322 -7.32 -37.55 40.48
N LYS A 323 -7.22 -38.13 41.74
CA LYS A 323 -8.12 -39.19 42.17
C LYS A 323 -9.54 -38.71 42.51
N LYS A 324 -9.69 -37.44 42.91
CA LYS A 324 -10.96 -36.84 43.33
C LYS A 324 -11.71 -36.12 42.24
N LEU A 325 -11.10 -35.90 41.07
CA LEU A 325 -11.69 -35.19 39.94
C LEU A 325 -12.46 -36.16 39.01
N GLU A 326 -13.43 -35.66 38.31
CA GLU A 326 -14.14 -36.34 37.22
C GLU A 326 -14.14 -35.48 35.96
N CYS A 327 -14.09 -36.14 34.79
CA CYS A 327 -13.96 -35.50 33.52
C CYS A 327 -15.25 -35.64 32.73
N PHE A 328 -15.66 -34.54 32.08
CA PHE A 328 -16.87 -34.51 31.24
C PHE A 328 -16.56 -33.80 29.93
N MET A 329 -17.27 -34.22 28.89
CA MET A 329 -17.26 -33.53 27.60
C MET A 329 -18.69 -33.11 27.26
N LYS A 330 -18.80 -31.98 26.54
CA LYS A 330 -20.08 -31.50 26.05
C LYS A 330 -20.45 -32.25 24.78
N THR A 331 -21.70 -32.68 24.68
CA THR A 331 -22.21 -33.37 23.49
C THR A 331 -22.72 -32.36 22.44
N GLU A 332 -22.91 -32.83 21.22
CA GLU A 332 -23.56 -32.08 20.15
C GLU A 332 -24.97 -31.61 20.55
N SER A 333 -25.74 -32.40 21.28
CA SER A 333 -27.06 -32.06 21.76
C SER A 333 -27.08 -31.13 22.98
N GLY A 334 -25.95 -30.59 23.40
CA GLY A 334 -25.82 -29.69 24.56
C GLY A 334 -25.78 -30.40 25.90
N GLY A 335 -25.85 -31.74 25.94
CA GLY A 335 -25.71 -32.53 27.16
C GLY A 335 -24.25 -32.70 27.58
N LEU A 336 -24.04 -33.47 28.66
CA LEU A 336 -22.74 -33.86 29.15
C LEU A 336 -22.55 -35.37 29.12
N ILE A 337 -21.36 -35.81 28.73
CA ILE A 337 -20.91 -37.20 28.90
C ILE A 337 -19.75 -37.26 29.88
N LYS A 338 -19.75 -38.24 30.76
CA LYS A 338 -18.65 -38.55 31.63
C LYS A 338 -17.60 -39.38 30.85
N VAL A 339 -16.37 -38.89 30.85
CA VAL A 339 -15.24 -39.54 30.17
C VAL A 339 -14.37 -40.22 31.23
N GLY A 340 -14.07 -41.51 30.95
CA GLY A 340 -13.19 -42.28 31.82
C GLY A 340 -11.75 -41.76 31.73
N LYS A 341 -11.08 -41.60 32.87
CA LYS A 341 -9.73 -41.02 32.91
C LYS A 341 -8.66 -41.81 32.14
N LYS A 342 -8.87 -43.10 31.98
CA LYS A 342 -7.93 -44.02 31.29
C LYS A 342 -8.33 -44.33 29.88
N ILE A 343 -9.38 -43.71 29.36
CA ILE A 343 -9.86 -43.87 28.02
C ILE A 343 -9.22 -42.79 27.15
N GLU A 344 -8.65 -43.15 26.02
CA GLU A 344 -8.10 -42.22 25.07
C GLU A 344 -9.16 -41.28 24.55
N VAL A 345 -8.78 -40.01 24.29
CA VAL A 345 -9.70 -38.99 23.84
C VAL A 345 -10.35 -39.33 22.51
N ASN A 346 -9.65 -39.99 21.59
CA ASN A 346 -10.21 -40.43 20.33
C ASN A 346 -11.45 -41.35 20.51
N ASN A 347 -11.44 -42.26 21.49
CA ASN A 347 -12.58 -43.12 21.76
C ASN A 347 -13.82 -42.36 22.18
N ALA A 348 -13.64 -41.24 22.89
CA ALA A 348 -14.75 -40.34 23.28
C ALA A 348 -15.25 -39.52 22.08
N LEU A 349 -14.35 -39.11 21.18
CA LEU A 349 -14.67 -38.33 19.97
C LEU A 349 -15.33 -39.17 18.88
N MET A 350 -14.94 -40.46 18.73
CA MET A 350 -15.47 -41.40 17.76
C MET A 350 -16.83 -41.99 18.17
N ASN A 351 -17.27 -41.77 19.40
CA ASN A 351 -18.53 -42.30 19.88
C ASN A 351 -19.72 -41.66 19.09
N GLU A 352 -20.58 -42.52 18.49
CA GLU A 352 -21.72 -42.01 17.74
C GLU A 352 -22.89 -41.53 18.61
N LYS A 353 -23.10 -42.14 19.76
CA LYS A 353 -24.23 -41.83 20.67
C LYS A 353 -23.83 -42.01 22.14
N PRO A 354 -23.71 -40.91 22.88
CA PRO A 354 -23.85 -39.49 22.46
C PRO A 354 -22.55 -38.98 21.79
N LYS A 355 -22.68 -38.15 20.80
CA LYS A 355 -21.56 -37.59 20.05
C LYS A 355 -20.96 -36.36 20.76
N ALA A 356 -19.65 -36.38 20.94
CA ALA A 356 -18.89 -35.30 21.57
C ALA A 356 -17.95 -34.65 20.54
N PRO A 357 -18.29 -33.47 19.96
CA PRO A 357 -17.49 -32.81 18.95
C PRO A 357 -16.30 -32.04 19.56
N LEU A 358 -15.32 -31.72 18.69
CA LEU A 358 -14.35 -30.68 18.96
C LEU A 358 -15.01 -29.30 18.77
N PHE A 359 -14.76 -28.39 19.67
CA PHE A 359 -15.27 -27.01 19.60
C PHE A 359 -14.14 -26.07 19.22
N ASP A 360 -14.31 -25.33 18.13
CA ASP A 360 -13.32 -24.37 17.64
C ASP A 360 -11.94 -25.00 17.43
N ASN A 361 -11.91 -26.21 16.88
CA ASN A 361 -10.73 -27.05 16.65
C ASN A 361 -10.02 -27.52 17.93
N ALA A 362 -10.65 -27.42 19.09
CA ALA A 362 -10.06 -27.80 20.39
C ALA A 362 -10.94 -28.79 21.15
N LEU A 363 -10.29 -29.65 21.90
CA LEU A 363 -10.96 -30.45 22.93
C LEU A 363 -11.41 -29.52 24.07
N ARG A 364 -12.67 -29.62 24.49
CA ARG A 364 -13.16 -28.96 25.73
C ARG A 364 -13.46 -30.02 26.77
N LEU A 365 -12.63 -30.09 27.82
CA LEU A 365 -12.75 -31.04 28.90
C LEU A 365 -13.14 -30.30 30.19
N TYR A 366 -14.32 -30.61 30.71
CA TYR A 366 -14.80 -30.08 31.99
C TYR A 366 -14.31 -31.00 33.12
N VAL A 367 -13.62 -30.42 34.09
CA VAL A 367 -13.05 -31.13 35.19
C VAL A 367 -13.69 -30.64 36.51
N VAL A 368 -14.32 -31.57 37.22
CA VAL A 368 -15.13 -31.24 38.39
C VAL A 368 -14.77 -32.15 39.56
N PRO A 369 -14.61 -31.63 40.80
CA PRO A 369 -14.46 -32.46 42.00
C PRO A 369 -15.65 -33.38 42.20
N LYS A 370 -15.42 -34.64 42.60
CA LYS A 370 -16.47 -35.65 42.80
C LYS A 370 -17.59 -35.18 43.73
N LEU A 371 -17.28 -34.38 44.74
CA LEU A 371 -18.23 -33.83 45.67
C LEU A 371 -19.22 -32.86 45.03
N ASP A 372 -18.77 -32.13 44.03
CA ASP A 372 -19.55 -31.07 43.38
C ASP A 372 -20.27 -31.54 42.13
N VAL A 373 -19.98 -32.76 41.64
CA VAL A 373 -20.56 -33.27 40.35
C VAL A 373 -22.09 -33.24 40.39
N ALA A 374 -22.73 -33.72 41.48
CA ALA A 374 -24.18 -33.77 41.55
C ALA A 374 -24.81 -32.38 41.49
N LYS A 375 -24.23 -31.40 42.13
CA LYS A 375 -24.66 -30.01 42.13
C LYS A 375 -24.46 -29.41 40.73
N TRP A 376 -23.24 -29.48 40.20
CA TRP A 376 -22.91 -28.92 38.90
C TRP A 376 -23.75 -29.51 37.77
N THR A 377 -23.97 -30.83 37.74
CA THR A 377 -24.80 -31.46 36.69
C THR A 377 -26.27 -31.09 36.79
N SER A 378 -26.82 -30.81 38.03
CA SER A 378 -28.18 -30.31 38.18
C SER A 378 -28.36 -28.87 37.71
N GLU A 379 -27.30 -28.06 37.82
CA GLU A 379 -27.28 -26.64 37.34
C GLU A 379 -27.00 -26.54 35.85
N TRP A 380 -26.59 -27.64 35.18
CA TRP A 380 -26.26 -27.62 33.76
C TRP A 380 -27.50 -27.39 32.89
N ASN A 381 -27.50 -26.29 32.12
CA ASN A 381 -28.57 -25.96 31.23
C ASN A 381 -28.17 -26.27 29.77
N LYS A 382 -28.93 -27.19 29.15
CA LYS A 382 -28.70 -27.61 27.74
C LYS A 382 -28.97 -26.48 26.74
N GLU A 383 -29.95 -25.63 27.02
CA GLU A 383 -30.32 -24.53 26.10
C GLU A 383 -29.25 -23.45 26.05
N THR A 384 -28.73 -23.07 27.22
CA THR A 384 -27.59 -22.14 27.31
C THR A 384 -26.34 -22.72 26.65
N ALA A 385 -26.11 -24.00 26.84
CA ALA A 385 -25.00 -24.72 26.20
C ALA A 385 -25.14 -24.74 24.67
N LEU A 386 -26.34 -24.78 24.12
CA LEU A 386 -26.62 -24.70 22.67
C LEU A 386 -26.58 -23.25 22.16
N ALA A 387 -27.09 -22.30 22.95
CA ALA A 387 -27.09 -20.88 22.59
C ALA A 387 -25.67 -20.31 22.40
N ALA A 388 -24.71 -20.79 23.18
CA ALA A 388 -23.28 -20.43 23.02
C ALA A 388 -22.65 -20.89 21.68
N ARG A 389 -23.42 -21.57 20.81
CA ARG A 389 -23.00 -21.97 19.45
C ARG A 389 -23.44 -20.96 18.39
N LYS A 390 -24.49 -20.15 18.70
CA LYS A 390 -24.97 -19.06 17.82
C LYS A 390 -24.19 -17.78 18.08
#